data_53b571cad0350622a110f998a3d4250d
#
_entry.id   53b571cad0350622a110f998a3d4250d
#
_cell.length_a   1.000
_cell.length_b   1.000
_cell.length_c   1.000
_cell.angle_alpha   90.00
_cell.angle_beta   90.00
_cell.angle_gamma   90.00
#
_symmetry.space_group_name_H-M   'P 1'
#
loop_
_entity.id
_entity.type
_entity.pdbx_description
1 polymer ?
#
loop_
_entity_poly.entity_id
_entity_poly.type
_entity_poly.pdbx_seq_one_letter_code
_entity_poly.pdbx_strand_id
1 'polypeptide(L)'
;VTLQKFSSWTDLMDALNSGKIDGASVLVELAMGAVSNGIDLKAAALGHKDRNVVIVSDDISDVRDLKGKTFAIPSNQSSHNILLNDMLALGDLSIDDINVVQLAPSEMPSSLASGSIDGYCVAEPFGAQAVVQGYGHVLYDSTDLWQDSICCALVFNGGFLDKNKEAADEFLSTYKEAGSLLDEGIAKEVAEKYLGQDEKTLDVSLEWIHYDDLDISLDDYEQLSEKVKEYGINDNPPSYNDFIYQ
;
A
#
# COMPACT_ATOMS: atom_id res chain seq x y z
N VAL A 1 -15.57 17.24 -5.82
CA VAL A 1 -14.27 16.70 -5.39
C VAL A 1 -13.18 17.22 -6.29
N THR A 2 -12.04 17.64 -5.73
CA THR A 2 -10.84 18.06 -6.48
C THR A 2 -9.72 17.08 -6.15
N LEU A 3 -9.13 16.45 -7.17
CA LEU A 3 -8.02 15.52 -6.99
C LEU A 3 -6.68 16.24 -7.15
N GLN A 4 -5.75 15.97 -6.24
CA GLN A 4 -4.39 16.46 -6.27
C GLN A 4 -3.42 15.28 -6.18
N LYS A 5 -2.43 15.22 -7.09
CA LYS A 5 -1.36 14.22 -7.05
C LYS A 5 -0.17 14.77 -6.27
N PHE A 6 0.47 13.90 -5.49
CA PHE A 6 1.71 14.14 -4.78
C PHE A 6 2.79 13.19 -5.29
N SER A 7 4.03 13.63 -5.32
CA SER A 7 5.18 12.84 -5.77
C SER A 7 5.92 12.16 -4.62
N SER A 8 5.63 12.54 -3.38
CA SER A 8 6.25 11.94 -2.19
C SER A 8 5.23 11.74 -1.07
N TRP A 9 5.46 10.72 -0.26
CA TRP A 9 4.67 10.47 0.95
C TRP A 9 4.77 11.60 1.97
N THR A 10 5.93 12.23 2.08
CA THR A 10 6.16 13.36 2.99
C THR A 10 5.27 14.55 2.64
N ASP A 11 5.26 14.98 1.36
CA ASP A 11 4.43 16.11 0.92
C ASP A 11 2.94 15.82 1.07
N LEU A 12 2.52 14.56 0.79
CA LEU A 12 1.13 14.13 0.98
C LEU A 12 0.73 14.22 2.46
N MET A 13 1.55 13.64 3.35
CA MET A 13 1.26 13.65 4.79
C MET A 13 1.28 15.05 5.38
N ASP A 14 2.19 15.90 4.96
CA ASP A 14 2.24 17.31 5.39
C ASP A 14 0.96 18.07 4.98
N ALA A 15 0.46 17.82 3.77
CA ALA A 15 -0.79 18.44 3.31
C ALA A 15 -2.01 17.91 4.08
N LEU A 16 -2.08 16.59 4.32
CA LEU A 16 -3.16 15.96 5.07
C LEU A 16 -3.14 16.38 6.55
N ASN A 17 -1.98 16.30 7.20
CA ASN A 17 -1.80 16.64 8.61
C ASN A 17 -2.14 18.12 8.90
N SER A 18 -1.81 19.00 7.98
CA SER A 18 -2.10 20.44 8.12
C SER A 18 -3.52 20.83 7.73
N GLY A 19 -4.34 19.91 7.21
CA GLY A 19 -5.68 20.19 6.72
C GLY A 19 -5.72 21.02 5.42
N LYS A 20 -4.64 21.03 4.64
CA LYS A 20 -4.63 21.62 3.28
C LYS A 20 -5.43 20.79 2.29
N ILE A 21 -5.53 19.49 2.54
CA ILE A 21 -6.41 18.56 1.87
C ILE A 21 -7.31 17.89 2.90
N ASP A 22 -8.53 17.58 2.51
CA ASP A 22 -9.58 17.06 3.39
C ASP A 22 -9.42 15.56 3.65
N GLY A 23 -8.87 14.84 2.70
CA GLY A 23 -8.58 13.40 2.79
C GLY A 23 -7.56 12.98 1.76
N ALA A 24 -7.00 11.78 1.93
CA ALA A 24 -6.01 11.20 1.02
C ALA A 24 -6.08 9.66 1.03
N SER A 25 -5.72 9.04 -0.08
CA SER A 25 -5.31 7.63 -0.09
C SER A 25 -3.82 7.57 0.29
N VAL A 26 -3.49 6.89 1.36
CA VAL A 26 -2.16 6.90 1.98
C VAL A 26 -1.82 5.54 2.57
N LEU A 27 -0.53 5.23 2.68
CA LEU A 27 -0.06 4.06 3.45
C LEU A 27 -0.59 4.18 4.89
N VAL A 28 -1.33 3.17 5.34
CA VAL A 28 -2.07 3.22 6.61
C VAL A 28 -1.16 3.46 7.81
N GLU A 29 0.05 2.90 7.79
CA GLU A 29 1.03 3.04 8.87
C GLU A 29 1.55 4.48 9.02
N LEU A 30 1.64 5.24 7.93
CA LEU A 30 1.98 6.67 8.00
C LEU A 30 0.89 7.46 8.71
N ALA A 31 -0.38 7.17 8.42
CA ALA A 31 -1.51 7.80 9.12
C ALA A 31 -1.57 7.35 10.60
N MET A 32 -1.35 6.06 10.89
CA MET A 32 -1.25 5.55 12.26
C MET A 32 -0.14 6.27 13.05
N GLY A 33 1.04 6.44 12.43
CA GLY A 33 2.16 7.16 13.03
C GLY A 33 1.83 8.63 13.31
N ALA A 34 1.11 9.30 12.40
CA ALA A 34 0.65 10.68 12.61
C ALA A 34 -0.32 10.76 13.79
N VAL A 35 -1.29 9.84 13.89
CA VAL A 35 -2.24 9.78 15.01
C VAL A 35 -1.53 9.49 16.33
N SER A 36 -0.57 8.57 16.35
CA SER A 36 0.27 8.30 17.55
C SER A 36 1.03 9.55 18.02
N ASN A 37 1.31 10.49 17.12
CA ASN A 37 1.94 11.78 17.41
C ASN A 37 0.93 12.91 17.65
N GLY A 38 -0.36 12.60 17.82
CA GLY A 38 -1.39 13.55 18.20
C GLY A 38 -2.06 14.31 17.05
N ILE A 39 -1.85 13.89 15.82
CA ILE A 39 -2.57 14.43 14.65
C ILE A 39 -3.94 13.76 14.58
N ASP A 40 -4.99 14.53 14.38
CA ASP A 40 -6.36 14.01 14.26
C ASP A 40 -6.65 13.59 12.83
N LEU A 41 -6.51 12.28 12.59
CA LEU A 41 -6.81 11.62 11.33
C LEU A 41 -7.70 10.41 11.56
N LYS A 42 -8.55 10.08 10.60
CA LYS A 42 -9.43 8.90 10.63
C LYS A 42 -9.34 8.12 9.32
N ALA A 43 -9.01 6.83 9.41
CA ALA A 43 -9.09 5.92 8.27
C ALA A 43 -10.54 5.47 8.06
N ALA A 44 -11.05 5.58 6.85
CA ALA A 44 -12.46 5.38 6.56
C ALA A 44 -12.77 4.17 5.65
N ALA A 45 -11.84 3.81 4.78
CA ALA A 45 -11.95 2.66 3.89
C ALA A 45 -10.57 2.21 3.42
N LEU A 46 -10.46 0.97 2.95
CA LEU A 46 -9.29 0.49 2.24
C LEU A 46 -9.15 1.17 0.88
N GLY A 47 -7.93 1.27 0.37
CA GLY A 47 -7.66 1.69 -1.01
C GLY A 47 -7.93 0.56 -2.01
N HIS A 48 -7.65 -0.65 -1.59
CA HIS A 48 -7.86 -1.91 -2.29
C HIS A 48 -7.72 -3.06 -1.29
N LYS A 49 -8.16 -4.25 -1.66
CA LYS A 49 -7.87 -5.49 -0.91
C LYS A 49 -6.72 -6.24 -1.54
N ASP A 50 -5.85 -6.79 -0.70
CA ASP A 50 -4.70 -7.64 -1.04
C ASP A 50 -3.79 -7.11 -2.16
N ARG A 51 -2.96 -8.01 -2.70
CA ARG A 51 -2.21 -7.83 -3.95
C ARG A 51 -1.13 -6.75 -3.93
N ASN A 52 -0.41 -6.69 -2.80
CA ASN A 52 0.99 -6.33 -2.89
C ASN A 52 1.76 -7.55 -3.38
N VAL A 53 2.74 -7.34 -4.23
CA VAL A 53 3.55 -8.42 -4.80
C VAL A 53 5.03 -8.20 -4.53
N VAL A 54 5.74 -9.29 -4.35
CA VAL A 54 7.21 -9.31 -4.30
C VAL A 54 7.72 -9.69 -5.68
N ILE A 55 8.39 -8.75 -6.32
CA ILE A 55 9.03 -8.94 -7.62
C ILE A 55 10.54 -9.04 -7.43
N VAL A 56 11.15 -9.99 -8.10
CA VAL A 56 12.61 -10.21 -8.06
C VAL A 56 13.18 -10.41 -9.46
N SER A 57 14.47 -10.17 -9.59
CA SER A 57 15.24 -10.45 -10.82
C SER A 57 15.31 -11.96 -11.12
N ASP A 58 15.56 -12.31 -12.37
CA ASP A 58 15.51 -13.71 -12.85
C ASP A 58 16.57 -14.64 -12.20
N ASP A 59 17.59 -14.10 -11.56
CA ASP A 59 18.62 -14.86 -10.84
C ASP A 59 18.23 -15.22 -9.40
N ILE A 60 17.07 -14.74 -8.91
CA ILE A 60 16.54 -15.05 -7.58
C ILE A 60 15.36 -16.01 -7.76
N SER A 61 15.41 -17.16 -7.12
CA SER A 61 14.35 -18.18 -7.19
C SER A 61 13.81 -18.59 -5.82
N ASP A 62 14.50 -18.19 -4.75
CA ASP A 62 14.14 -18.50 -3.36
C ASP A 62 14.49 -17.30 -2.48
N VAL A 63 13.77 -17.13 -1.37
CA VAL A 63 14.01 -16.02 -0.45
C VAL A 63 15.46 -15.98 0.07
N ARG A 64 16.11 -17.13 0.22
CA ARG A 64 17.50 -17.22 0.67
C ARG A 64 18.52 -16.63 -0.30
N ASP A 65 18.15 -16.52 -1.58
CA ASP A 65 18.98 -15.84 -2.60
C ASP A 65 19.06 -14.33 -2.39
N LEU A 66 18.15 -13.76 -1.56
CA LEU A 66 18.14 -12.34 -1.21
C LEU A 66 19.27 -11.94 -0.26
N LYS A 67 19.99 -12.88 0.35
CA LYS A 67 21.08 -12.54 1.28
C LYS A 67 22.14 -11.66 0.62
N GLY A 68 22.38 -10.48 1.19
CA GLY A 68 23.30 -9.48 0.68
C GLY A 68 22.82 -8.69 -0.53
N LYS A 69 21.61 -8.94 -1.00
CA LYS A 69 20.96 -8.27 -2.13
C LYS A 69 20.35 -6.92 -1.73
N THR A 70 20.05 -6.09 -2.73
CA THR A 70 19.38 -4.79 -2.55
C THR A 70 17.89 -4.94 -2.86
N PHE A 71 17.06 -4.62 -1.88
CA PHE A 71 15.61 -4.76 -1.98
C PHE A 71 14.90 -3.43 -1.73
N ALA A 72 13.94 -3.06 -2.59
CA ALA A 72 13.22 -1.80 -2.47
C ALA A 72 11.82 -1.97 -1.85
N ILE A 73 11.45 -1.01 -1.02
CA ILE A 73 10.09 -0.83 -0.50
C ILE A 73 9.70 0.65 -0.61
N PRO A 74 8.38 0.98 -0.63
CA PRO A 74 7.94 2.37 -0.72
C PRO A 74 8.29 3.22 0.51
N SER A 75 8.27 2.62 1.68
CA SER A 75 8.58 3.25 2.97
C SER A 75 8.93 2.21 4.02
N ASN A 76 9.82 2.56 4.95
CA ASN A 76 10.05 1.74 6.15
C ASN A 76 8.80 1.70 7.07
N GLN A 77 7.91 2.68 6.95
CA GLN A 77 6.61 2.72 7.62
C GLN A 77 5.51 2.29 6.64
N SER A 78 5.48 1.01 6.28
CA SER A 78 4.50 0.47 5.34
C SER A 78 4.28 -1.03 5.56
N SER A 79 3.11 -1.52 5.14
CA SER A 79 2.81 -2.94 5.04
C SER A 79 3.81 -3.69 4.15
N HIS A 80 4.40 -3.03 3.16
CA HIS A 80 5.46 -3.63 2.34
C HIS A 80 6.71 -3.99 3.16
N ASN A 81 7.03 -3.20 4.20
CA ASN A 81 8.09 -3.55 5.14
C ASN A 81 7.70 -4.75 6.02
N ILE A 82 6.43 -4.84 6.42
CA ILE A 82 5.89 -6.00 7.14
C ILE A 82 6.02 -7.26 6.27
N LEU A 83 5.51 -7.21 5.04
CA LEU A 83 5.59 -8.32 4.08
C LEU A 83 7.03 -8.73 3.79
N LEU A 84 7.96 -7.78 3.69
CA LEU A 84 9.38 -8.07 3.52
C LEU A 84 9.94 -8.85 4.71
N ASN A 85 9.62 -8.46 5.94
CA ASN A 85 10.08 -9.17 7.13
C ASN A 85 9.45 -10.56 7.22
N ASP A 86 8.14 -10.70 6.97
CA ASP A 86 7.45 -11.99 6.93
C ASP A 86 8.09 -12.93 5.88
N MET A 87 8.37 -12.40 4.68
CA MET A 87 9.05 -13.17 3.62
C MET A 87 10.45 -13.61 4.03
N LEU A 88 11.28 -12.72 4.57
CA LEU A 88 12.64 -13.03 4.98
C LEU A 88 12.68 -14.12 6.05
N ALA A 89 11.72 -14.11 6.97
CA ALA A 89 11.59 -15.13 8.01
C ALA A 89 11.37 -16.54 7.42
N LEU A 90 10.74 -16.69 6.26
CA LEU A 90 10.58 -17.99 5.59
C LEU A 90 11.91 -18.62 5.16
N GLY A 91 12.95 -17.81 4.95
CA GLY A 91 14.30 -18.24 4.58
C GLY A 91 15.31 -18.19 5.72
N ASP A 92 14.85 -18.07 6.98
CA ASP A 92 15.71 -17.84 8.14
C ASP A 92 16.63 -16.60 7.97
N LEU A 93 16.14 -15.57 7.25
CA LEU A 93 16.79 -14.28 7.07
C LEU A 93 16.07 -13.19 7.89
N SER A 94 16.76 -12.08 8.08
CA SER A 94 16.26 -10.87 8.70
C SER A 94 16.55 -9.64 7.83
N ILE A 95 15.99 -8.50 8.21
CA ILE A 95 16.22 -7.22 7.53
C ILE A 95 17.71 -6.83 7.51
N ASP A 96 18.51 -7.32 8.49
CA ASP A 96 19.95 -7.06 8.59
C ASP A 96 20.77 -7.89 7.58
N ASP A 97 20.17 -8.92 6.98
CA ASP A 97 20.83 -9.77 5.98
C ASP A 97 20.78 -9.21 4.56
N ILE A 98 20.02 -8.15 4.33
CA ILE A 98 19.81 -7.51 3.02
C ILE A 98 20.03 -5.99 3.08
N ASN A 99 20.16 -5.35 1.93
CA ASN A 99 20.25 -3.89 1.83
C ASN A 99 18.89 -3.31 1.43
N VAL A 100 18.13 -2.77 2.37
CA VAL A 100 16.81 -2.18 2.09
C VAL A 100 16.96 -0.73 1.67
N VAL A 101 16.30 -0.38 0.56
CA VAL A 101 16.22 1.00 0.05
C VAL A 101 14.76 1.43 -0.11
N GLN A 102 14.49 2.72 0.06
CA GLN A 102 13.17 3.29 -0.16
C GLN A 102 13.13 3.95 -1.54
N LEU A 103 12.20 3.53 -2.39
CA LEU A 103 11.98 4.09 -3.72
C LEU A 103 10.48 4.41 -3.92
N ALA A 104 10.20 5.40 -4.76
CA ALA A 104 8.84 5.61 -5.24
C ALA A 104 8.39 4.38 -6.05
N PRO A 105 7.14 3.90 -5.89
CA PRO A 105 6.63 2.74 -6.63
C PRO A 105 6.87 2.79 -8.13
N SER A 106 6.71 3.97 -8.75
CA SER A 106 6.92 4.17 -10.18
C SER A 106 8.39 4.04 -10.64
N GLU A 107 9.35 4.09 -9.72
CA GLU A 107 10.78 3.96 -10.02
C GLU A 107 11.28 2.50 -9.92
N MET A 108 10.53 1.64 -9.21
CA MET A 108 10.96 0.27 -8.90
C MET A 108 11.14 -0.62 -10.13
N PRO A 109 10.19 -0.67 -11.11
CA PRO A 109 10.38 -1.52 -12.30
C PRO A 109 11.64 -1.16 -13.10
N SER A 110 11.90 0.14 -13.28
CA SER A 110 13.10 0.61 -13.99
C SER A 110 14.38 0.36 -13.20
N SER A 111 14.33 0.44 -11.87
CA SER A 111 15.47 0.14 -11.00
C SER A 111 15.83 -1.35 -11.02
N LEU A 112 14.83 -2.24 -11.07
CA LEU A 112 15.03 -3.67 -11.25
C LEU A 112 15.64 -3.96 -12.65
N ALA A 113 15.06 -3.39 -13.70
CA ALA A 113 15.55 -3.54 -15.07
C ALA A 113 17.01 -3.10 -15.26
N SER A 114 17.44 -2.08 -14.52
CA SER A 114 18.83 -1.60 -14.57
C SER A 114 19.82 -2.39 -13.66
N GLY A 115 19.30 -3.29 -12.83
CA GLY A 115 20.09 -4.02 -11.83
C GLY A 115 20.54 -3.12 -10.65
N SER A 116 19.88 -1.97 -10.44
CA SER A 116 20.14 -1.12 -9.28
C SER A 116 19.55 -1.67 -7.99
N ILE A 117 18.52 -2.52 -8.13
CA ILE A 117 17.92 -3.33 -7.07
C ILE A 117 17.76 -4.76 -7.59
N ASP A 118 17.71 -5.73 -6.69
CA ASP A 118 17.54 -7.15 -7.00
C ASP A 118 16.08 -7.61 -6.83
N GLY A 119 15.28 -6.83 -6.08
CA GLY A 119 13.85 -7.09 -5.89
C GLY A 119 13.16 -5.93 -5.20
N TYR A 120 11.84 -6.00 -5.14
CA TYR A 120 11.01 -5.01 -4.46
C TYR A 120 9.65 -5.58 -4.06
N CYS A 121 9.02 -4.96 -3.06
CA CYS A 121 7.62 -5.20 -2.69
C CYS A 121 6.80 -3.94 -3.00
N VAL A 122 5.68 -4.10 -3.71
CA VAL A 122 4.89 -2.97 -4.21
C VAL A 122 3.43 -3.34 -4.42
N ALA A 123 2.55 -2.34 -4.39
CA ALA A 123 1.18 -2.46 -4.87
C ALA A 123 1.11 -2.35 -6.41
N GLU A 124 0.04 -2.92 -6.97
CA GLU A 124 -0.26 -2.81 -8.40
C GLU A 124 -0.49 -1.34 -8.85
N PRO A 125 -0.16 -0.97 -10.11
CA PRO A 125 0.22 -1.83 -11.25
C PRO A 125 1.73 -2.05 -11.44
N PHE A 126 2.57 -1.68 -10.50
CA PHE A 126 4.03 -1.65 -10.68
C PHE A 126 4.67 -3.05 -10.62
N GLY A 127 4.00 -4.02 -10.00
CA GLY A 127 4.39 -5.43 -10.06
C GLY A 127 4.14 -6.00 -11.46
N ALA A 128 2.91 -5.89 -11.94
CA ALA A 128 2.52 -6.32 -13.28
C ALA A 128 3.39 -5.68 -14.37
N GLN A 129 3.74 -4.40 -14.23
CA GLN A 129 4.59 -3.70 -15.18
C GLN A 129 5.95 -4.38 -15.36
N ALA A 130 6.61 -4.79 -14.28
CA ALA A 130 7.89 -5.48 -14.39
C ALA A 130 7.76 -6.87 -15.03
N VAL A 131 6.74 -7.62 -14.67
CA VAL A 131 6.48 -8.95 -15.23
C VAL A 131 6.19 -8.89 -16.73
N VAL A 132 5.30 -7.98 -17.14
CA VAL A 132 4.93 -7.81 -18.56
C VAL A 132 6.12 -7.37 -19.41
N GLN A 133 7.00 -6.54 -18.86
CA GLN A 133 8.19 -6.06 -19.55
C GLN A 133 9.39 -7.03 -19.47
N GLY A 134 9.26 -8.14 -18.73
CA GLY A 134 10.30 -9.15 -18.61
C GLY A 134 11.50 -8.68 -17.78
N TYR A 135 11.28 -7.82 -16.78
CA TYR A 135 12.34 -7.34 -15.89
C TYR A 135 12.56 -8.24 -14.69
N GLY A 136 11.59 -9.12 -14.40
CA GLY A 136 11.62 -10.05 -13.30
C GLY A 136 10.30 -10.83 -13.20
N HIS A 137 10.14 -11.56 -12.12
CA HIS A 137 8.97 -12.40 -11.86
C HIS A 137 8.46 -12.23 -10.41
N VAL A 138 7.23 -12.69 -10.18
CA VAL A 138 6.63 -12.74 -8.83
C VAL A 138 7.31 -13.86 -8.03
N LEU A 139 7.90 -13.51 -6.88
CA LEU A 139 8.41 -14.47 -5.92
C LEU A 139 7.33 -14.87 -4.91
N TYR A 140 6.59 -13.88 -4.40
CA TYR A 140 5.45 -14.05 -3.49
C TYR A 140 4.34 -13.05 -3.79
N ASP A 141 3.10 -13.48 -3.57
CA ASP A 141 1.94 -12.62 -3.43
C ASP A 141 1.76 -12.26 -1.93
N SER A 142 1.13 -11.13 -1.63
CA SER A 142 0.87 -10.74 -0.24
C SER A 142 0.05 -11.78 0.52
N THR A 143 -0.87 -12.45 -0.14
CA THR A 143 -1.72 -13.50 0.48
C THR A 143 -0.94 -14.75 0.90
N ASP A 144 0.24 -14.99 0.30
CA ASP A 144 1.14 -16.06 0.71
C ASP A 144 1.86 -15.74 2.03
N LEU A 145 1.99 -14.45 2.35
CA LEU A 145 2.75 -13.93 3.49
C LEU A 145 1.84 -13.47 4.62
N TRP A 146 0.82 -12.69 4.27
CA TRP A 146 -0.13 -12.12 5.21
C TRP A 146 -1.48 -11.96 4.51
N GLN A 147 -2.40 -12.89 4.78
CA GLN A 147 -3.76 -12.84 4.24
C GLN A 147 -4.54 -11.63 4.81
N ASP A 148 -5.41 -11.02 4.00
CA ASP A 148 -6.22 -9.84 4.34
C ASP A 148 -5.35 -8.64 4.79
N SER A 149 -4.17 -8.49 4.19
CA SER A 149 -3.21 -7.44 4.52
C SER A 149 -3.77 -6.05 4.20
N ILE A 150 -3.71 -5.13 5.17
CA ILE A 150 -4.03 -3.72 4.98
C ILE A 150 -2.79 -2.99 4.42
N CYS A 151 -2.94 -2.27 3.32
CA CYS A 151 -1.87 -1.47 2.72
C CYS A 151 -2.20 0.02 2.72
N CYS A 152 -3.09 0.44 1.83
CA CYS A 152 -3.52 1.83 1.69
C CYS A 152 -4.93 2.03 2.21
N ALA A 153 -5.19 3.19 2.79
CA ALA A 153 -6.51 3.58 3.26
C ALA A 153 -6.87 4.98 2.77
N LEU A 154 -8.14 5.20 2.55
CA LEU A 154 -8.74 6.54 2.50
C LEU A 154 -8.75 7.08 3.92
N VAL A 155 -8.01 8.16 4.15
CA VAL A 155 -7.87 8.81 5.46
C VAL A 155 -8.39 10.23 5.37
N PHE A 156 -9.23 10.64 6.30
CA PHE A 156 -9.74 11.99 6.43
C PHE A 156 -9.00 12.77 7.53
N ASN A 157 -8.85 14.08 7.32
CA ASN A 157 -8.45 15.02 8.36
C ASN A 157 -9.60 15.24 9.35
N GLY A 158 -9.37 15.15 10.66
CA GLY A 158 -10.38 15.30 11.70
C GLY A 158 -11.07 16.67 11.67
N GLY A 159 -10.30 17.74 11.43
CA GLY A 159 -10.88 19.08 11.30
C GLY A 159 -11.82 19.26 10.08
N PHE A 160 -11.68 18.44 9.05
CA PHE A 160 -12.65 18.32 7.96
C PHE A 160 -13.90 17.58 8.44
N LEU A 161 -13.75 16.44 9.09
CA LEU A 161 -14.86 15.62 9.59
C LEU A 161 -15.75 16.40 10.56
N ASP A 162 -15.16 17.16 11.48
CA ASP A 162 -15.88 17.98 12.44
C ASP A 162 -16.84 18.98 11.82
N LYS A 163 -16.49 19.49 10.64
CA LYS A 163 -17.25 20.54 9.95
C LYS A 163 -18.14 20.03 8.82
N ASN A 164 -17.83 18.86 8.28
CA ASN A 164 -18.40 18.38 7.02
C ASN A 164 -18.75 16.89 7.08
N LYS A 165 -19.22 16.39 8.24
CA LYS A 165 -19.53 14.97 8.43
C LYS A 165 -20.44 14.41 7.33
N GLU A 166 -21.52 15.11 6.99
CA GLU A 166 -22.47 14.68 5.97
C GLU A 166 -21.80 14.51 4.59
N ALA A 167 -20.91 15.43 4.22
CA ALA A 167 -20.14 15.33 2.97
C ALA A 167 -19.11 14.20 3.00
N ALA A 168 -18.51 13.92 4.15
CA ALA A 168 -17.61 12.79 4.33
C ALA A 168 -18.35 11.46 4.21
N ASP A 169 -19.51 11.33 4.84
CA ASP A 169 -20.37 10.14 4.78
C ASP A 169 -20.85 9.87 3.34
N GLU A 170 -21.28 10.90 2.62
CA GLU A 170 -21.70 10.81 1.21
C GLU A 170 -20.50 10.38 0.32
N PHE A 171 -19.35 11.00 0.52
CA PHE A 171 -18.13 10.65 -0.22
C PHE A 171 -17.71 9.20 0.04
N LEU A 172 -17.71 8.76 1.31
CA LEU A 172 -17.34 7.40 1.68
C LEU A 172 -18.27 6.37 1.08
N SER A 173 -19.59 6.62 1.13
CA SER A 173 -20.59 5.74 0.50
C SER A 173 -20.36 5.61 -1.00
N THR A 174 -20.15 6.74 -1.69
CA THR A 174 -19.88 6.77 -3.13
C THR A 174 -18.53 6.12 -3.48
N TYR A 175 -17.52 6.27 -2.62
CA TYR A 175 -16.22 5.64 -2.79
C TYR A 175 -16.31 4.11 -2.76
N LYS A 176 -17.03 3.55 -1.79
CA LYS A 176 -17.26 2.10 -1.68
C LYS A 176 -18.10 1.55 -2.84
N GLU A 177 -19.15 2.29 -3.25
CA GLU A 177 -19.95 1.94 -4.43
C GLU A 177 -19.09 1.94 -5.70
N ALA A 178 -18.22 2.93 -5.86
CA ALA A 178 -17.28 2.99 -6.99
C ALA A 178 -16.31 1.79 -7.00
N GLY A 179 -15.83 1.35 -5.84
CA GLY A 179 -15.01 0.14 -5.72
C GLY A 179 -15.72 -1.10 -6.28
N SER A 180 -16.95 -1.33 -5.85
CA SER A 180 -17.76 -2.45 -6.35
C SER A 180 -17.99 -2.39 -7.87
N LEU A 181 -18.19 -1.19 -8.43
CA LEU A 181 -18.33 -1.00 -9.89
C LEU A 181 -17.03 -1.29 -10.65
N LEU A 182 -15.86 -1.02 -10.05
CA LEU A 182 -14.57 -1.35 -10.68
C LEU A 182 -14.41 -2.87 -10.83
N ASP A 183 -14.76 -3.65 -9.84
CA ASP A 183 -14.72 -5.12 -9.90
C ASP A 183 -15.75 -5.71 -10.89
N GLU A 184 -16.82 -4.98 -11.22
CA GLU A 184 -17.83 -5.35 -12.22
C GLU A 184 -17.39 -5.16 -13.68
N GLY A 185 -16.12 -4.82 -13.94
CA GLY A 185 -15.50 -4.85 -15.27
C GLY A 185 -15.26 -3.49 -15.93
N ILE A 186 -15.52 -2.38 -15.25
CA ILE A 186 -15.14 -1.03 -15.76
C ILE A 186 -13.73 -0.61 -15.33
N ALA A 187 -13.06 -1.41 -14.50
CA ALA A 187 -11.76 -1.10 -13.94
C ALA A 187 -10.71 -0.78 -15.02
N LYS A 188 -10.68 -1.55 -16.11
CA LYS A 188 -9.73 -1.35 -17.21
C LYS A 188 -9.91 -0.01 -17.89
N GLU A 189 -11.14 0.37 -18.27
CA GLU A 189 -11.44 1.66 -18.91
C GLU A 189 -11.04 2.84 -18.02
N VAL A 190 -11.36 2.74 -16.71
CA VAL A 190 -11.03 3.76 -15.72
C VAL A 190 -9.51 3.86 -15.54
N ALA A 191 -8.80 2.73 -15.42
CA ALA A 191 -7.36 2.69 -15.24
C ALA A 191 -6.60 3.22 -16.46
N GLU A 192 -6.99 2.84 -17.68
CA GLU A 192 -6.43 3.41 -18.92
C GLU A 192 -6.56 4.93 -18.95
N LYS A 193 -7.74 5.42 -18.60
CA LYS A 193 -8.04 6.86 -18.64
C LYS A 193 -7.27 7.68 -17.61
N TYR A 194 -7.11 7.16 -16.40
CA TYR A 194 -6.59 7.94 -15.28
C TYR A 194 -5.15 7.58 -14.87
N LEU A 195 -4.70 6.34 -15.10
CA LEU A 195 -3.36 5.89 -14.75
C LEU A 195 -2.38 5.93 -15.93
N GLY A 196 -2.89 5.87 -17.17
CA GLY A 196 -2.05 5.90 -18.37
C GLY A 196 -1.16 4.67 -18.52
N GLN A 197 -1.53 3.55 -17.91
CA GLN A 197 -0.84 2.27 -18.04
C GLN A 197 -1.17 1.60 -19.38
N ASP A 198 -0.27 0.78 -19.89
CA ASP A 198 -0.52 -0.01 -21.09
C ASP A 198 -1.50 -1.16 -20.83
N GLU A 199 -2.20 -1.57 -21.87
CA GLU A 199 -3.26 -2.57 -21.80
C GLU A 199 -2.80 -3.91 -21.18
N LYS A 200 -1.60 -4.38 -21.52
CA LYS A 200 -1.09 -5.67 -21.03
C LYS A 200 -0.78 -5.62 -19.53
N THR A 201 -0.21 -4.51 -19.07
CA THR A 201 0.03 -4.27 -17.64
C THR A 201 -1.29 -4.26 -16.89
N LEU A 202 -2.33 -3.61 -17.43
CA LEU A 202 -3.65 -3.57 -16.79
C LEU A 202 -4.32 -4.94 -16.78
N ASP A 203 -4.21 -5.74 -17.84
CA ASP A 203 -4.78 -7.08 -17.89
C ASP A 203 -4.23 -7.96 -16.76
N VAL A 204 -2.93 -7.90 -16.48
CA VAL A 204 -2.30 -8.65 -15.39
C VAL A 204 -2.64 -8.04 -14.02
N SER A 205 -2.50 -6.72 -13.89
CA SER A 205 -2.72 -6.02 -12.62
C SER A 205 -4.15 -6.18 -12.10
N LEU A 206 -5.15 -6.09 -12.98
CA LEU A 206 -6.56 -6.19 -12.61
C LEU A 206 -7.01 -7.64 -12.29
N GLU A 207 -6.25 -8.64 -12.67
CA GLU A 207 -6.44 -10.02 -12.17
C GLU A 207 -5.98 -10.18 -10.72
N TRP A 208 -5.10 -9.30 -10.26
CA TRP A 208 -4.45 -9.40 -8.96
C TRP A 208 -5.06 -8.49 -7.89
N ILE A 209 -5.70 -7.38 -8.25
CA ILE A 209 -6.22 -6.39 -7.31
C ILE A 209 -7.75 -6.40 -7.26
N HIS A 210 -8.32 -6.23 -6.05
CA HIS A 210 -9.75 -6.16 -5.82
C HIS A 210 -10.13 -4.85 -5.13
N TYR A 211 -11.31 -4.34 -5.46
CA TYR A 211 -11.83 -3.07 -4.95
C TYR A 211 -13.20 -3.22 -4.27
N ASP A 212 -13.72 -4.44 -4.16
CA ASP A 212 -14.93 -4.75 -3.42
C ASP A 212 -14.65 -4.83 -1.91
N ASP A 213 -15.70 -4.64 -1.10
CA ASP A 213 -15.63 -4.75 0.36
C ASP A 213 -14.44 -4.00 0.98
N LEU A 214 -14.41 -2.69 0.78
CA LEU A 214 -13.34 -1.80 1.25
C LEU A 214 -13.46 -1.42 2.73
N ASP A 215 -14.22 -2.16 3.53
CA ASP A 215 -14.31 -1.96 4.97
C ASP A 215 -13.03 -2.38 5.68
N ILE A 216 -12.68 -1.64 6.73
CA ILE A 216 -11.57 -2.00 7.62
C ILE A 216 -12.16 -2.76 8.80
N SER A 217 -11.99 -4.08 8.85
CA SER A 217 -12.49 -4.88 9.96
C SER A 217 -11.66 -4.67 11.24
N LEU A 218 -12.26 -4.97 12.39
CA LEU A 218 -11.52 -4.94 13.66
C LEU A 218 -10.39 -5.96 13.66
N ASP A 219 -10.66 -7.18 13.19
CA ASP A 219 -9.71 -8.28 13.19
C ASP A 219 -8.47 -7.96 12.32
N ASP A 220 -8.67 -7.42 11.11
CA ASP A 220 -7.57 -7.04 10.21
C ASP A 220 -6.75 -5.88 10.79
N TYR A 221 -7.43 -4.92 11.42
CA TYR A 221 -6.75 -3.81 12.09
C TYR A 221 -5.95 -4.25 13.31
N GLU A 222 -6.46 -5.19 14.11
CA GLU A 222 -5.73 -5.74 15.25
C GLU A 222 -4.49 -6.50 14.79
N GLN A 223 -4.57 -7.30 13.73
CA GLN A 223 -3.41 -7.95 13.10
C GLN A 223 -2.37 -6.92 12.63
N LEU A 224 -2.80 -5.87 11.93
CA LEU A 224 -1.90 -4.78 11.53
C LEU A 224 -1.23 -4.15 12.76
N SER A 225 -1.99 -3.87 13.82
CA SER A 225 -1.49 -3.26 15.06
C SER A 225 -0.46 -4.14 15.78
N GLU A 226 -0.61 -5.46 15.71
CA GLU A 226 0.37 -6.42 16.24
C GLU A 226 1.65 -6.40 15.40
N LYS A 227 1.53 -6.50 14.08
CA LYS A 227 2.67 -6.53 13.16
C LYS A 227 3.50 -5.24 13.17
N VAL A 228 2.86 -4.07 13.25
CA VAL A 228 3.61 -2.79 13.33
C VAL A 228 4.40 -2.66 14.64
N LYS A 229 3.93 -3.29 15.74
CA LYS A 229 4.70 -3.38 16.99
C LYS A 229 5.84 -4.39 16.89
N GLU A 230 5.54 -5.57 16.36
CA GLU A 230 6.50 -6.67 16.22
C GLU A 230 7.74 -6.22 15.44
N TYR A 231 7.53 -5.51 14.33
CA TYR A 231 8.62 -5.04 13.47
C TYR A 231 9.11 -3.61 13.80
N GLY A 232 8.69 -3.04 14.93
CA GLY A 232 9.16 -1.74 15.38
C GLY A 232 8.78 -0.56 14.47
N ILE A 233 7.73 -0.70 13.68
CA ILE A 233 7.23 0.34 12.78
C ILE A 233 6.48 1.41 13.59
N ASN A 234 5.68 0.98 14.57
CA ASN A 234 4.96 1.84 15.50
C ASN A 234 4.79 1.13 16.85
N ASP A 235 5.47 1.61 17.88
CA ASP A 235 5.41 1.00 19.24
C ASP A 235 4.05 1.20 19.93
N ASN A 236 3.31 2.24 19.54
CA ASN A 236 2.05 2.64 20.18
C ASN A 236 0.98 2.99 19.12
N PRO A 237 0.54 2.02 18.30
CA PRO A 237 -0.52 2.27 17.32
C PRO A 237 -1.82 2.69 18.03
N PRO A 238 -2.62 3.58 17.43
CA PRO A 238 -3.89 4.00 18.01
C PRO A 238 -4.86 2.81 18.13
N SER A 239 -5.85 2.91 19.02
CA SER A 239 -6.90 1.90 19.05
C SER A 239 -7.79 1.97 17.81
N TYR A 240 -8.50 0.88 17.48
CA TYR A 240 -9.47 0.85 16.39
C TYR A 240 -10.45 2.01 16.46
N ASN A 241 -11.04 2.25 17.62
CA ASN A 241 -12.04 3.31 17.83
C ASN A 241 -11.44 4.73 17.72
N ASP A 242 -10.14 4.89 18.01
CA ASP A 242 -9.47 6.17 17.92
C ASP A 242 -9.03 6.49 16.49
N PHE A 243 -8.87 5.47 15.64
CA PHE A 243 -8.32 5.64 14.30
C PHE A 243 -9.34 5.40 13.19
N ILE A 244 -10.25 4.43 13.34
CA ILE A 244 -11.20 4.10 12.27
C ILE A 244 -12.44 5.00 12.37
N TYR A 245 -12.83 5.58 11.24
CA TYR A 245 -14.05 6.36 11.06
C TYR A 245 -15.28 5.45 11.05
N GLN A 246 -16.29 5.82 11.89
CA GLN A 246 -17.54 5.06 12.07
C GLN A 246 -18.75 5.91 11.75
#